data_fd63b5198dcd863776e6fe0ba7aaaa3b
#
_entry.id   fd63b5198dcd863776e6fe0ba7aaaa3b
#
_cell.length_a   1.000
_cell.length_b   1.000
_cell.length_c   1.000
_cell.angle_alpha   90.00
_cell.angle_beta   90.00
_cell.angle_gamma   90.00
#
_symmetry.space_group_name_H-M   'P 1'
#
loop_
_entity.id
_entity.type
_entity.pdbx_description
1 polymer ?
#
loop_
_entity_poly.entity_id
_entity_poly.type
_entity_poly.pdbx_seq_one_letter_code
_entity_poly.pdbx_strand_id
1 'polypeptide(L)'
;IGIVGEYFTAVDSHSNLYIEEKFIDMGVSLARYLNITHRNLHYNEENLRRGVSEYVSYDMGPTSTMTIAAAKSYAEKGFDGIVHLKSSGCTPEIDVMPVLQRISSDYHIPILYLSYDSQTSDTGLDTRLEAFYDMIAMRKAR
;
A
#
# COMPACT_ATOMS: atom_id res chain seq x y z
N ILE A 1 -9.96 0.00 -1.59
CA ILE A 1 -8.66 -0.20 -0.93
C ILE A 1 -7.54 0.13 -1.91
N GLY A 2 -6.50 0.83 -1.45
CA GLY A 2 -5.29 1.09 -2.22
C GLY A 2 -4.19 0.07 -1.90
N ILE A 3 -3.46 -0.41 -2.91
CA ILE A 3 -2.31 -1.30 -2.75
C ILE A 3 -1.04 -0.50 -3.07
N VAL A 4 -0.08 -0.54 -2.15
CA VAL A 4 1.24 0.09 -2.25
C VAL A 4 2.32 -0.89 -1.79
N GLY A 5 3.58 -0.60 -2.10
CA GLY A 5 4.69 -1.37 -1.57
C GLY A 5 5.72 -1.78 -2.63
N GLU A 6 6.46 -2.81 -2.33
CA GLU A 6 7.53 -3.31 -3.18
C GLU A 6 7.00 -3.81 -4.51
N TYR A 7 7.64 -3.36 -5.60
CA TYR A 7 7.14 -3.52 -6.96
C TYR A 7 6.83 -4.98 -7.32
N PHE A 8 7.80 -5.87 -7.17
CA PHE A 8 7.64 -7.26 -7.60
C PHE A 8 6.60 -8.00 -6.75
N THR A 9 6.59 -7.78 -5.44
CA THR A 9 5.58 -8.36 -4.56
C THR A 9 4.19 -7.85 -4.91
N ALA A 10 4.05 -6.58 -5.26
CA ALA A 10 2.75 -5.99 -5.56
C ALA A 10 2.20 -6.37 -6.93
N VAL A 11 3.04 -6.68 -7.94
CA VAL A 11 2.58 -7.00 -9.31
C VAL A 11 2.46 -8.49 -9.61
N ASP A 12 3.21 -9.34 -8.91
CA ASP A 12 3.20 -10.78 -9.13
C ASP A 12 2.21 -11.47 -8.18
N SER A 13 1.07 -11.87 -8.72
CA SER A 13 -0.01 -12.50 -7.93
C SER A 13 0.43 -13.77 -7.22
N HIS A 14 1.36 -14.54 -7.79
CA HIS A 14 1.88 -15.74 -7.12
C HIS A 14 2.72 -15.36 -5.89
N SER A 15 3.59 -14.36 -6.02
CA SER A 15 4.44 -13.90 -4.91
C SER A 15 3.65 -13.28 -3.75
N ASN A 16 2.49 -12.69 -4.04
CA ASN A 16 1.63 -12.07 -3.02
C ASN A 16 0.43 -12.95 -2.59
N LEU A 17 0.43 -14.22 -2.98
CA LEU A 17 -0.63 -15.18 -2.66
C LEU A 17 -2.02 -14.73 -3.13
N TYR A 18 -2.08 -14.17 -4.34
CA TYR A 18 -3.34 -13.77 -5.01
C TYR A 18 -4.18 -12.78 -4.19
N ILE A 19 -3.53 -11.83 -3.54
CA ILE A 19 -4.20 -10.88 -2.63
C ILE A 19 -5.31 -10.07 -3.31
N GLU A 20 -5.15 -9.73 -4.59
CA GLU A 20 -6.18 -8.96 -5.31
C GLU A 20 -7.43 -9.79 -5.54
N GLU A 21 -7.26 -11.03 -5.98
CA GLU A 21 -8.36 -11.96 -6.17
C GLU A 21 -9.13 -12.18 -4.87
N LYS A 22 -8.41 -12.36 -3.76
CA LYS A 22 -9.02 -12.52 -2.43
C LYS A 22 -9.88 -11.30 -2.03
N PHE A 23 -9.39 -10.09 -2.25
CA PHE A 23 -10.19 -8.88 -1.97
C PHE A 23 -11.37 -8.71 -2.94
N ILE A 24 -11.19 -9.05 -4.22
CA ILE A 24 -12.28 -9.01 -5.21
C ILE A 24 -13.39 -10.00 -4.81
N ASP A 25 -13.05 -11.19 -4.35
CA ASP A 25 -14.00 -12.20 -3.86
C ASP A 25 -14.76 -11.72 -2.61
N MET A 26 -14.16 -10.84 -1.81
CA MET A 26 -14.84 -10.15 -0.70
C MET A 26 -15.69 -8.94 -1.15
N GLY A 27 -15.76 -8.65 -2.45
CA GLY A 27 -16.50 -7.50 -2.99
C GLY A 27 -15.79 -6.15 -2.84
N VAL A 28 -14.47 -6.15 -2.65
CA VAL A 28 -13.66 -4.94 -2.46
C VAL A 28 -13.16 -4.40 -3.79
N SER A 29 -13.36 -3.11 -4.04
CA SER A 29 -12.72 -2.40 -5.16
C SER A 29 -11.29 -2.04 -4.82
N LEU A 30 -10.37 -2.30 -5.74
CA LEU A 30 -8.94 -2.11 -5.56
C LEU A 30 -8.36 -1.08 -6.52
N ALA A 31 -7.33 -0.38 -6.07
CA ALA A 31 -6.47 0.44 -6.89
C ALA A 31 -5.00 0.18 -6.57
N ARG A 32 -4.18 0.03 -7.61
CA ARG A 32 -2.71 -0.05 -7.51
C ARG A 32 -2.09 1.18 -8.14
N TYR A 33 -1.10 1.79 -7.50
CA TYR A 33 -0.33 2.87 -8.14
C TYR A 33 0.48 2.36 -9.34
N LEU A 34 0.72 1.05 -9.41
CA LEU A 34 1.44 0.37 -10.49
C LEU A 34 0.60 0.18 -11.77
N ASN A 35 -0.69 0.45 -11.72
CA ASN A 35 -1.52 0.63 -12.91
C ASN A 35 -1.19 1.93 -13.64
N ILE A 36 -0.05 2.52 -13.32
CA ILE A 36 0.52 3.65 -14.02
C ILE A 36 0.89 3.18 -15.42
N THR A 37 0.01 3.42 -16.37
CA THR A 37 0.30 3.24 -17.78
C THR A 37 1.53 4.08 -18.14
N HIS A 38 2.29 3.65 -19.13
CA HIS A 38 3.49 4.34 -19.65
C HIS A 38 3.31 5.87 -19.82
N ARG A 39 2.08 6.36 -19.95
CA ARG A 39 1.72 7.77 -19.98
C ARG A 39 1.88 8.51 -18.66
N ASN A 40 1.82 7.80 -17.55
CA ASN A 40 1.95 8.39 -16.21
C ASN A 40 3.37 8.22 -15.63
N LEU A 41 4.26 7.51 -16.32
CA LEU A 41 5.70 7.46 -16.02
C LEU A 41 6.41 8.79 -16.29
N HIS A 42 5.76 9.74 -16.91
CA HIS A 42 6.16 11.15 -16.87
C HIS A 42 5.80 11.82 -15.53
N TYR A 43 5.73 11.04 -14.47
CA TYR A 43 5.87 11.59 -13.14
C TYR A 43 7.24 12.23 -13.07
N ASN A 44 7.26 13.55 -13.23
CA ASN A 44 8.43 14.32 -12.93
C ASN A 44 8.82 13.99 -11.49
N GLU A 45 9.97 13.37 -11.31
CA GLU A 45 10.49 12.96 -10.00
C GLU A 45 10.45 14.14 -9.00
N GLU A 46 10.66 15.35 -9.49
CA GLU A 46 10.52 16.58 -8.71
C GLU A 46 9.10 16.80 -8.20
N ASN A 47 8.09 16.50 -8.97
CA ASN A 47 6.69 16.61 -8.54
C ASN A 47 6.33 15.56 -7.48
N LEU A 48 6.87 14.34 -7.59
CA LEU A 48 6.72 13.32 -6.56
C LEU A 48 7.40 13.75 -5.26
N ARG A 49 8.63 14.19 -5.31
CA ARG A 49 9.38 14.68 -4.15
C ARG A 49 8.67 15.86 -3.48
N ARG A 50 8.17 16.80 -4.27
CA ARG A 50 7.40 17.95 -3.76
C ARG A 50 6.09 17.51 -3.09
N GLY A 51 5.40 16.53 -3.69
CA GLY A 51 4.15 15.98 -3.16
C GLY A 51 4.29 15.26 -1.82
N VAL A 52 5.49 14.74 -1.49
CA VAL A 52 5.77 14.04 -0.22
C VAL A 52 6.64 14.83 0.74
N SER A 53 7.01 16.07 0.39
CA SER A 53 7.98 16.89 1.16
C SER A 53 7.53 17.21 2.59
N GLU A 54 6.25 17.15 2.87
CA GLU A 54 5.69 17.31 4.23
C GLU A 54 6.00 16.12 5.14
N TYR A 55 6.27 14.95 4.57
CA TYR A 55 6.55 13.71 5.29
C TYR A 55 8.03 13.34 5.26
N VAL A 56 8.75 13.71 4.19
CA VAL A 56 10.12 13.27 3.94
C VAL A 56 10.97 14.46 3.52
N SER A 57 12.02 14.73 4.28
CA SER A 57 12.96 15.83 4.04
C SER A 57 14.25 15.40 3.31
N TYR A 58 14.41 14.11 3.03
CA TYR A 58 15.57 13.54 2.35
C TYR A 58 15.14 12.57 1.24
N ASP A 59 16.06 12.23 0.37
CA ASP A 59 15.79 11.31 -0.73
C ASP A 59 15.76 9.86 -0.23
N MET A 60 14.62 9.22 -0.36
CA MET A 60 14.41 7.81 -0.02
C MET A 60 14.55 6.88 -1.24
N GLY A 61 14.90 7.43 -2.40
CA GLY A 61 14.88 6.71 -3.65
C GLY A 61 13.50 6.61 -4.30
N PRO A 62 13.45 6.21 -5.60
CA PRO A 62 12.23 6.33 -6.40
C PRO A 62 11.10 5.41 -5.93
N THR A 63 11.39 4.17 -5.55
CA THR A 63 10.35 3.19 -5.12
C THR A 63 9.70 3.59 -3.82
N SER A 64 10.50 3.96 -2.82
CA SER A 64 10.01 4.45 -1.53
C SER A 64 9.18 5.72 -1.67
N THR A 65 9.67 6.67 -2.48
CA THR A 65 8.96 7.92 -2.78
C THR A 65 7.61 7.65 -3.45
N MET A 66 7.55 6.70 -4.39
CA MET A 66 6.31 6.29 -5.05
C MET A 66 5.33 5.66 -4.07
N THR A 67 5.78 4.79 -3.17
CA THR A 67 4.95 4.18 -2.13
C THR A 67 4.30 5.25 -1.24
N ILE A 68 5.08 6.22 -0.78
CA ILE A 68 4.58 7.32 0.06
C ILE A 68 3.60 8.21 -0.72
N ALA A 69 3.93 8.60 -1.95
CA ALA A 69 3.07 9.43 -2.78
C ALA A 69 1.74 8.75 -3.10
N ALA A 70 1.76 7.46 -3.40
CA ALA A 70 0.55 6.68 -3.64
C ALA A 70 -0.32 6.56 -2.39
N ALA A 71 0.28 6.24 -1.24
CA ALA A 71 -0.44 6.14 0.03
C ALA A 71 -1.11 7.48 0.41
N LYS A 72 -0.38 8.59 0.28
CA LYS A 72 -0.92 9.93 0.49
C LYS A 72 -2.08 10.23 -0.46
N SER A 73 -1.91 9.94 -1.76
CA SER A 73 -2.96 10.17 -2.77
C SER A 73 -4.24 9.35 -2.48
N TYR A 74 -4.11 8.12 -2.02
CA TYR A 74 -5.26 7.31 -1.63
C TYR A 74 -5.95 7.85 -0.39
N ALA A 75 -5.18 8.31 0.59
CA ALA A 75 -5.71 8.93 1.80
C ALA A 75 -6.48 10.22 1.47
N GLU A 76 -5.91 11.11 0.66
CA GLU A 76 -6.54 12.36 0.19
C GLU A 76 -7.84 12.12 -0.61
N LYS A 77 -7.88 11.04 -1.39
CA LYS A 77 -9.07 10.63 -2.16
C LYS A 77 -10.15 9.93 -1.34
N GLY A 78 -9.94 9.75 -0.05
CA GLY A 78 -10.91 9.14 0.85
C GLY A 78 -11.05 7.62 0.66
N PHE A 79 -9.99 6.92 0.34
CA PHE A 79 -10.00 5.45 0.32
C PHE A 79 -10.30 4.89 1.71
N ASP A 80 -10.93 3.74 1.76
CA ASP A 80 -11.33 3.11 3.03
C ASP A 80 -10.16 2.47 3.79
N GLY A 81 -9.09 2.13 3.08
CA GLY A 81 -7.89 1.54 3.65
C GLY A 81 -6.78 1.37 2.62
N ILE A 82 -5.58 1.09 3.11
CA ILE A 82 -4.39 0.84 2.31
C ILE A 82 -3.78 -0.49 2.73
N VAL A 83 -3.26 -1.24 1.77
CA VAL A 83 -2.47 -2.45 2.03
C VAL A 83 -1.06 -2.22 1.51
N HIS A 84 -0.07 -2.35 2.38
CA HIS A 84 1.34 -2.25 2.08
C HIS A 84 1.95 -3.63 1.97
N LEU A 85 2.50 -3.95 0.79
CA LEU A 85 3.09 -5.24 0.47
C LEU A 85 4.60 -5.12 0.32
N LYS A 86 5.35 -6.04 0.94
CA LYS A 86 6.79 -6.14 0.73
C LYS A 86 7.31 -7.54 0.95
N SER A 87 8.44 -7.88 0.34
CA SER A 87 9.24 -9.01 0.79
C SER A 87 9.84 -8.72 2.17
N SER A 88 10.06 -9.76 2.97
CA SER A 88 10.49 -9.64 4.38
C SER A 88 11.77 -8.81 4.54
N GLY A 89 12.74 -8.94 3.61
CA GLY A 89 14.03 -8.24 3.65
C GLY A 89 14.10 -6.93 2.87
N CYS A 90 13.00 -6.40 2.35
CA CYS A 90 13.02 -5.18 1.54
C CYS A 90 13.26 -3.93 2.39
N THR A 91 14.52 -3.49 2.49
CA THR A 91 14.92 -2.33 3.30
C THR A 91 14.22 -1.03 2.86
N PRO A 92 14.12 -0.66 1.58
CA PRO A 92 13.42 0.54 1.17
C PRO A 92 11.98 0.60 1.66
N GLU A 93 11.27 -0.52 1.67
CA GLU A 93 9.89 -0.60 2.14
C GLU A 93 9.77 -0.69 3.68
N ILE A 94 10.84 -1.08 4.37
CA ILE A 94 10.92 -0.96 5.82
C ILE A 94 11.05 0.51 6.21
N ASP A 95 11.88 1.26 5.51
CA ASP A 95 12.14 2.68 5.79
C ASP A 95 10.91 3.58 5.57
N VAL A 96 9.98 3.19 4.68
CA VAL A 96 8.74 3.97 4.48
C VAL A 96 7.69 3.73 5.58
N MET A 97 7.77 2.64 6.33
CA MET A 97 6.71 2.29 7.30
C MET A 97 6.43 3.38 8.34
N PRO A 98 7.41 4.06 8.94
CA PRO A 98 7.14 5.18 9.85
C PRO A 98 6.42 6.34 9.17
N VAL A 99 6.72 6.61 7.89
CA VAL A 99 6.06 7.65 7.11
C VAL A 99 4.60 7.25 6.82
N LEU A 100 4.36 6.00 6.44
CA LEU A 100 3.01 5.48 6.24
C LEU A 100 2.18 5.53 7.52
N GLN A 101 2.79 5.29 8.69
CA GLN A 101 2.12 5.42 9.99
C GLN A 101 1.67 6.87 10.27
N ARG A 102 2.49 7.86 9.89
CA ARG A 102 2.11 9.27 9.98
C ARG A 102 0.93 9.58 9.06
N ILE A 103 0.98 9.16 7.79
CA ILE A 103 -0.15 9.32 6.84
C ILE A 103 -1.42 8.67 7.41
N SER A 104 -1.31 7.44 7.94
CA SER A 104 -2.43 6.74 8.58
C SER A 104 -3.05 7.56 9.72
N SER A 105 -2.21 8.18 10.55
CA SER A 105 -2.66 9.03 11.66
C SER A 105 -3.31 10.32 11.18
N ASP A 106 -2.66 11.04 10.25
CA ASP A 106 -3.10 12.37 9.79
C ASP A 106 -4.44 12.30 9.03
N TYR A 107 -4.62 11.26 8.23
CA TYR A 107 -5.83 11.05 7.42
C TYR A 107 -6.82 10.07 8.05
N HIS A 108 -6.52 9.51 9.21
CA HIS A 108 -7.34 8.48 9.87
C HIS A 108 -7.66 7.30 8.95
N ILE A 109 -6.73 6.92 8.06
CA ILE A 109 -6.88 5.80 7.14
C ILE A 109 -6.14 4.56 7.67
N PRO A 110 -6.80 3.40 7.82
CA PRO A 110 -6.11 2.19 8.28
C PRO A 110 -5.16 1.65 7.21
N ILE A 111 -4.00 1.18 7.64
CA ILE A 111 -3.01 0.54 6.77
C ILE A 111 -2.71 -0.86 7.30
N LEU A 112 -2.90 -1.87 6.46
CA LEU A 112 -2.47 -3.25 6.71
C LEU A 112 -1.08 -3.46 6.13
N TYR A 113 -0.13 -3.88 6.96
CA TYR A 113 1.24 -4.18 6.55
C TYR A 113 1.41 -5.70 6.38
N LEU A 114 1.77 -6.13 5.17
CA LEU A 114 2.03 -7.53 4.85
C LEU A 114 3.47 -7.71 4.40
N SER A 115 4.19 -8.61 5.08
CA SER A 115 5.54 -9.02 4.71
C SER A 115 5.52 -10.48 4.27
N TYR A 116 6.10 -10.75 3.12
CA TYR A 116 6.12 -12.07 2.51
C TYR A 116 7.52 -12.69 2.61
N ASP A 117 7.56 -13.94 2.98
CA ASP A 117 8.75 -14.80 3.01
C ASP A 117 8.38 -16.27 2.78
N SER A 118 9.35 -17.16 2.85
CA SER A 118 9.12 -18.59 2.65
C SER A 118 8.23 -19.27 3.69
N GLN A 119 7.92 -18.57 4.79
CA GLN A 119 7.06 -19.07 5.87
C GLN A 119 5.65 -18.46 5.83
N THR A 120 5.39 -17.54 4.90
CA THR A 120 4.07 -16.91 4.76
C THR A 120 3.06 -17.95 4.31
N SER A 121 2.00 -18.15 5.10
CA SER A 121 0.94 -19.11 4.80
C SER A 121 -0.29 -18.43 4.23
N ASP A 122 -0.96 -19.11 3.32
CA ASP A 122 -2.19 -18.66 2.70
C ASP A 122 -3.30 -18.44 3.75
N THR A 123 -3.49 -19.40 4.64
CA THR A 123 -4.48 -19.30 5.74
C THR A 123 -4.21 -18.12 6.68
N GLY A 124 -2.94 -17.86 7.00
CA GLY A 124 -2.57 -16.72 7.84
C GLY A 124 -2.83 -15.38 7.14
N LEU A 125 -2.65 -15.34 5.82
CA LEU A 125 -2.99 -14.18 5.01
C LEU A 125 -4.51 -13.95 5.01
N ASP A 126 -5.31 -14.98 4.70
CA ASP A 126 -6.77 -14.90 4.65
C ASP A 126 -7.35 -14.32 5.94
N THR A 127 -6.93 -14.85 7.08
CA THR A 127 -7.36 -14.34 8.39
C THR A 127 -7.08 -12.85 8.58
N ARG A 128 -5.92 -12.37 8.12
CA ARG A 128 -5.55 -10.95 8.23
C ARG A 128 -6.37 -10.06 7.29
N LEU A 129 -6.65 -10.54 6.07
CA LEU A 129 -7.48 -9.83 5.11
C LEU A 129 -8.92 -9.71 5.58
N GLU A 130 -9.50 -10.79 6.10
CA GLU A 130 -10.84 -10.81 6.67
C GLU A 130 -10.95 -9.84 7.87
N ALA A 131 -10.00 -9.89 8.79
CA ALA A 131 -9.98 -8.99 9.95
C ALA A 131 -9.86 -7.50 9.52
N PHE A 132 -9.06 -7.23 8.50
CA PHE A 132 -8.92 -5.87 7.95
C PHE A 132 -10.20 -5.40 7.26
N TYR A 133 -10.84 -6.27 6.48
CA TYR A 133 -12.14 -6.01 5.85
C TYR A 133 -13.21 -5.70 6.88
N ASP A 134 -13.35 -6.53 7.91
CA ASP A 134 -14.33 -6.35 8.97
C ASP A 134 -14.13 -5.04 9.74
N MET A 135 -12.88 -4.68 10.02
CA MET A 135 -12.56 -3.40 10.66
C MET A 135 -13.00 -2.22 9.79
N ILE A 136 -12.77 -2.26 8.48
CA ILE A 136 -13.20 -1.20 7.54
C ILE A 136 -14.73 -1.14 7.49
N ALA A 137 -15.40 -2.28 7.38
CA ALA A 137 -16.86 -2.37 7.33
C ALA A 137 -17.51 -1.79 8.61
N MET A 138 -16.97 -2.10 9.78
CA MET A 138 -17.43 -1.53 11.05
C MET A 138 -17.23 -0.02 11.15
N ARG A 139 -16.16 0.52 10.56
CA ARG A 139 -15.92 1.98 10.53
C ARG A 139 -16.95 2.71 9.65
N LYS A 140 -17.36 2.10 8.53
CA LYS A 140 -18.37 2.66 7.62
C LYS A 140 -19.77 2.64 8.20
N ALA A 141 -20.06 1.71 9.09
CA ALA A 141 -21.38 1.56 9.73
C ALA A 141 -21.63 2.55 10.87
N ARG A 142 -20.61 3.31 11.30
CA ARG A 142 -20.68 4.35 12.34
C ARG A 142 -20.88 5.73 11.71
#